data_6bf942dfa353f7ce6e583a3a5ee3a6b5
#
_entry.id   6bf942dfa353f7ce6e583a3a5ee3a6b5
#
_cell.length_a   1.000
_cell.length_b   1.000
_cell.length_c   1.000
_cell.angle_alpha   90.00
_cell.angle_beta   90.00
_cell.angle_gamma   90.00
#
_symmetry.space_group_name_H-M   'P 1'
#
loop_
_entity.id
_entity.type
_entity.pdbx_description
1 polymer ?
#
loop_
_entity_poly.entity_id
_entity_poly.type
_entity_poly.pdbx_seq_one_letter_code
_entity_poly.pdbx_strand_id
1 'polypeptide(L)'
;MIWEKLIVKNFLAINDAEIPLENQGLILIEGENKSDDKFESNGAGKSSLVAEPIRWVLYNKISKGGGSDDVVNDKVGKDTEVTLIGRDGDDRYEISRYRKHSKFGNKVLVYRNGTNITEKSNTGTDALIEQLVGISHLTFINSILFAQGEGIGSFASLTDSKKKEILESVLKLDVYSTAQQIAKDKVSETEGKIEDKKKEKEKLQWELSQVDVLEQNDKANYESTKNNIINGRKQLELAIKELNDYPAANFGLIEKDRDTKKLLEEQINEIANIDMSKEEDNVQKVQEILQKFSNKDKELEMEKNRLLKDYKSLDTTDTCPVCGSAMDITHVTTEQNNIKSKVAVVVNNLKQLRDKGEPYVALMQKATAALDAKKKEQREVLQQIQGMQQHITKLDNNIRNYEHQLQLLKNNKDAVVSRLEMLQETPEPKPRTAERKKWSDAIAKVDKEIIALEKEKLEDEDVVKVFSNDGVKSHVLDLITPELNKKGNEFLKRLAGENMELNFTTRTLKKDKTYSDKFDVQVTNRVGGKNYKLASGGEKKRADLAISLALQDIVSHYTNFVVCDEFFDALDEKGIESSIEVLKDIANKVGTVFVITQSSHFKSLFEKVITVTKDNTGISKIKTEERKK
;
A
#
# COMPACT_ATOMS: atom_id res chain seq x y z
N MET A 1 19.94 -1.93 -12.36
CA MET A 1 19.76 -1.44 -13.76
C MET A 1 20.57 -0.16 -13.95
N ILE A 2 21.43 -0.08 -14.96
CA ILE A 2 22.16 1.14 -15.34
C ILE A 2 21.52 1.69 -16.60
N TRP A 3 20.94 2.88 -16.48
CA TRP A 3 20.30 3.56 -17.60
C TRP A 3 21.31 4.35 -18.40
N GLU A 4 21.36 4.13 -19.70
CA GLU A 4 22.33 4.70 -20.61
C GLU A 4 21.80 5.97 -21.27
N LYS A 5 20.55 5.91 -21.73
CA LYS A 5 19.99 6.93 -22.62
C LYS A 5 18.46 7.02 -22.52
N LEU A 6 17.95 8.24 -22.55
CA LEU A 6 16.56 8.58 -22.73
C LEU A 6 16.34 9.25 -24.10
N ILE A 7 15.39 8.77 -24.87
CA ILE A 7 14.97 9.34 -26.14
C ILE A 7 13.51 9.78 -25.98
N VAL A 8 13.23 11.02 -26.35
CA VAL A 8 11.91 11.65 -26.20
C VAL A 8 11.49 12.24 -27.54
N LYS A 9 10.33 11.82 -28.06
CA LYS A 9 9.76 12.37 -29.29
C LYS A 9 8.30 12.74 -29.09
N ASN A 10 7.94 13.93 -29.50
CA ASN A 10 6.57 14.46 -29.46
C ASN A 10 5.88 14.27 -28.10
N PHE A 11 6.61 14.44 -27.03
CA PHE A 11 6.14 14.24 -25.66
C PHE A 11 6.00 15.57 -24.94
N LEU A 12 4.78 15.93 -24.52
CA LEU A 12 4.47 17.22 -23.91
C LEU A 12 5.04 18.39 -24.76
N ALA A 13 5.91 19.23 -24.18
CA ALA A 13 6.52 20.36 -24.89
C ALA A 13 7.70 19.96 -25.80
N ILE A 14 8.25 18.76 -25.65
CA ILE A 14 9.45 18.31 -26.35
C ILE A 14 9.08 17.67 -27.68
N ASN A 15 9.74 18.11 -28.75
CA ASN A 15 9.57 17.52 -30.08
C ASN A 15 10.54 16.34 -30.28
N ASP A 16 11.83 16.58 -30.06
CA ASP A 16 12.87 15.56 -30.18
C ASP A 16 14.01 15.87 -29.23
N ALA A 17 14.41 14.89 -28.44
CA ALA A 17 15.51 15.00 -27.49
C ALA A 17 16.15 13.65 -27.22
N GLU A 18 17.46 13.65 -27.11
CA GLU A 18 18.26 12.52 -26.67
C GLU A 18 19.13 12.93 -25.49
N ILE A 19 18.96 12.28 -24.36
CA ILE A 19 19.60 12.63 -23.10
C ILE A 19 20.42 11.43 -22.61
N PRO A 20 21.74 11.58 -22.50
CA PRO A 20 22.59 10.59 -21.85
C PRO A 20 22.30 10.57 -20.33
N LEU A 21 22.18 9.37 -19.75
CA LEU A 21 21.85 9.20 -18.33
C LEU A 21 23.03 8.64 -17.51
N GLU A 22 24.06 8.13 -18.14
CA GLU A 22 25.16 7.49 -17.45
C GLU A 22 26.35 8.45 -17.27
N ASN A 23 26.84 8.58 -16.04
CA ASN A 23 28.07 9.31 -15.67
C ASN A 23 28.12 10.76 -16.17
N GLN A 24 27.01 11.47 -16.10
CA GLN A 24 26.92 12.86 -16.57
C GLN A 24 27.25 13.88 -15.47
N GLY A 25 27.42 13.46 -14.22
CA GLY A 25 27.66 14.36 -13.09
C GLY A 25 26.42 15.16 -12.69
N LEU A 26 26.63 16.35 -12.16
CA LEU A 26 25.56 17.25 -11.75
C LEU A 26 25.18 18.20 -12.88
N ILE A 27 23.95 18.10 -13.37
CA ILE A 27 23.44 18.83 -14.52
C ILE A 27 22.32 19.77 -14.10
N LEU A 28 22.40 21.02 -14.53
CA LEU A 28 21.28 21.96 -14.45
C LEU A 28 20.42 21.88 -15.72
N ILE A 29 19.11 21.77 -15.55
CA ILE A 29 18.12 21.96 -16.62
C ILE A 29 17.41 23.28 -16.36
N GLU A 30 17.66 24.24 -17.22
CA GLU A 30 17.02 25.54 -17.19
C GLU A 30 16.06 25.71 -18.38
N GLY A 31 15.14 26.65 -18.29
CA GLY A 31 14.19 26.95 -19.34
C GLY A 31 14.35 28.35 -19.88
N GLU A 32 14.13 28.51 -21.16
CA GLU A 32 13.99 29.78 -21.85
C GLU A 32 12.70 29.76 -22.67
N ASN A 33 11.74 30.57 -22.28
CA ASN A 33 10.47 30.63 -23.01
C ASN A 33 10.40 31.85 -23.92
N LYS A 34 10.63 31.66 -25.23
CA LYS A 34 10.59 32.72 -26.22
C LYS A 34 9.18 32.91 -26.83
N SER A 35 8.23 32.06 -26.45
CA SER A 35 6.86 32.14 -26.96
C SER A 35 6.03 33.22 -26.24
N ASP A 36 6.47 33.68 -25.07
CA ASP A 36 5.81 34.73 -24.31
C ASP A 36 6.80 35.36 -23.33
N ASP A 37 7.18 36.61 -23.56
CA ASP A 37 8.16 37.38 -22.79
C ASP A 37 7.77 37.55 -21.28
N LYS A 38 6.53 37.26 -20.92
CA LYS A 38 6.03 37.34 -19.54
C LYS A 38 6.38 36.11 -18.69
N PHE A 39 6.77 35.00 -19.30
CA PHE A 39 6.96 33.74 -18.59
C PHE A 39 8.42 33.33 -18.36
N GLU A 40 9.40 34.12 -18.83
CA GLU A 40 10.85 33.86 -18.71
C GLU A 40 11.24 32.38 -18.89
N SER A 41 11.28 31.57 -17.81
CA SER A 41 11.64 30.16 -17.84
C SER A 41 10.43 29.22 -17.68
N ASN A 42 9.24 29.78 -17.32
CA ASN A 42 8.06 28.97 -17.06
C ASN A 42 7.42 28.46 -18.37
N GLY A 43 6.97 27.21 -18.33
CA GLY A 43 6.34 26.58 -19.50
C GLY A 43 7.31 26.24 -20.64
N ALA A 44 8.63 26.38 -20.44
CA ALA A 44 9.64 26.01 -21.43
C ALA A 44 9.74 24.48 -21.67
N GLY A 45 9.15 23.66 -20.80
CA GLY A 45 9.20 22.20 -20.93
C GLY A 45 10.35 21.52 -20.19
N LYS A 46 10.89 22.14 -19.15
CA LYS A 46 12.02 21.61 -18.34
C LYS A 46 11.74 20.20 -17.81
N SER A 47 10.65 20.03 -17.04
CA SER A 47 10.26 18.74 -16.46
C SER A 47 9.86 17.73 -17.54
N SER A 48 9.38 18.23 -18.71
CA SER A 48 9.04 17.39 -19.86
C SER A 48 10.25 16.79 -20.55
N LEU A 49 11.48 17.23 -20.21
CA LEU A 49 12.70 16.73 -20.82
C LEU A 49 13.19 15.42 -20.19
N VAL A 50 13.17 15.31 -18.87
CA VAL A 50 13.72 14.15 -18.14
C VAL A 50 12.71 13.57 -17.15
N ALA A 51 12.17 14.37 -16.25
CA ALA A 51 11.34 13.90 -15.12
C ALA A 51 10.08 13.16 -15.60
N GLU A 52 9.28 13.81 -16.42
CA GLU A 52 8.02 13.26 -16.92
C GLU A 52 8.18 12.10 -17.91
N PRO A 53 9.12 12.14 -18.87
CA PRO A 53 9.31 11.03 -19.79
C PRO A 53 9.73 9.75 -19.07
N ILE A 54 10.67 9.82 -18.14
CA ILE A 54 11.11 8.65 -17.38
C ILE A 54 9.95 8.07 -16.55
N ARG A 55 9.21 8.93 -15.87
CA ARG A 55 8.04 8.53 -15.10
C ARG A 55 6.97 7.87 -15.99
N TRP A 56 6.74 8.42 -17.17
CA TRP A 56 5.75 7.91 -18.09
C TRP A 56 6.18 6.60 -18.74
N VAL A 57 7.40 6.49 -19.23
CA VAL A 57 7.88 5.26 -19.88
C VAL A 57 7.89 4.08 -18.94
N LEU A 58 8.29 4.29 -17.67
CA LEU A 58 8.39 3.24 -16.65
C LEU A 58 7.03 2.89 -16.02
N TYR A 59 6.22 3.89 -15.67
CA TYR A 59 5.04 3.67 -14.82
C TYR A 59 3.72 4.14 -15.46
N ASN A 60 3.75 4.61 -16.71
CA ASN A 60 2.55 5.13 -17.39
C ASN A 60 1.84 6.25 -16.61
N LYS A 61 2.59 7.10 -15.93
CA LYS A 61 2.09 8.18 -15.09
C LYS A 61 2.85 9.47 -15.35
N ILE A 62 2.17 10.61 -15.16
CA ILE A 62 2.75 11.96 -15.16
C ILE A 62 2.39 12.69 -13.88
N SER A 63 3.13 13.76 -13.52
CA SER A 63 2.95 14.50 -12.26
C SER A 63 1.63 15.25 -12.17
N LYS A 64 1.17 15.81 -13.27
CA LYS A 64 0.04 16.74 -13.27
C LYS A 64 -1.33 16.09 -13.27
N GLY A 65 -1.39 14.74 -13.28
CA GLY A 65 -2.66 14.04 -13.50
C GLY A 65 -3.35 14.52 -14.78
N GLY A 66 -3.98 13.65 -15.51
CA GLY A 66 -4.61 14.06 -16.76
C GLY A 66 -5.09 12.85 -17.54
N GLY A 67 -5.67 13.08 -18.70
CA GLY A 67 -6.04 12.03 -19.64
C GLY A 67 -4.80 11.35 -20.21
N SER A 68 -4.96 10.11 -20.63
CA SER A 68 -3.85 9.35 -21.24
C SER A 68 -3.25 10.03 -22.49
N ASP A 69 -3.97 10.96 -23.11
CA ASP A 69 -3.56 11.68 -24.32
C ASP A 69 -2.80 12.97 -24.01
N ASP A 70 -2.81 13.44 -22.77
CA ASP A 70 -2.17 14.71 -22.37
C ASP A 70 -0.65 14.68 -22.46
N VAL A 71 -0.06 13.49 -22.63
CA VAL A 71 1.37 13.32 -22.92
C VAL A 71 1.74 13.66 -24.35
N VAL A 72 0.76 13.72 -25.25
CA VAL A 72 0.99 14.01 -26.69
C VAL A 72 1.32 15.48 -26.87
N ASN A 73 2.36 15.77 -27.63
CA ASN A 73 2.69 17.16 -27.95
C ASN A 73 1.54 17.85 -28.70
N ASP A 74 1.02 18.93 -28.14
CA ASP A 74 -0.17 19.65 -28.64
C ASP A 74 0.02 20.21 -30.08
N LYS A 75 1.26 20.48 -30.48
CA LYS A 75 1.57 21.05 -31.80
C LYS A 75 1.67 19.97 -32.85
N VAL A 76 2.17 18.78 -32.46
CA VAL A 76 2.30 17.65 -33.40
C VAL A 76 1.06 16.77 -33.38
N GLY A 77 0.42 16.58 -32.26
CA GLY A 77 -0.85 15.86 -32.07
C GLY A 77 -0.76 14.34 -32.23
N LYS A 78 0.40 13.79 -32.52
CA LYS A 78 0.62 12.35 -32.79
C LYS A 78 2.08 11.93 -32.61
N ASP A 79 2.31 10.63 -32.78
CA ASP A 79 3.62 9.99 -32.82
C ASP A 79 4.48 10.27 -31.58
N THR A 80 3.84 10.26 -30.40
CA THR A 80 4.55 10.35 -29.13
C THR A 80 5.27 9.05 -28.85
N GLU A 81 6.56 9.18 -28.59
CA GLU A 81 7.46 8.07 -28.25
C GLU A 81 8.41 8.49 -27.14
N VAL A 82 8.52 7.65 -26.12
CA VAL A 82 9.59 7.75 -25.13
C VAL A 82 10.27 6.40 -25.03
N THR A 83 11.57 6.39 -25.23
CA THR A 83 12.40 5.20 -25.16
C THR A 83 13.48 5.36 -24.09
N LEU A 84 13.58 4.40 -23.22
CA LEU A 84 14.60 4.30 -22.18
C LEU A 84 15.47 3.07 -22.45
N ILE A 85 16.78 3.30 -22.56
CA ILE A 85 17.76 2.25 -22.83
C ILE A 85 18.65 2.10 -21.61
N GLY A 86 18.92 0.86 -21.22
CA GLY A 86 19.80 0.56 -20.09
C GLY A 86 20.29 -0.89 -20.11
N ARG A 87 21.07 -1.24 -19.10
CA ARG A 87 21.62 -2.59 -18.93
C ARG A 87 21.53 -3.06 -17.49
N ASP A 88 21.45 -4.36 -17.32
CA ASP A 88 21.51 -5.05 -16.03
C ASP A 88 22.47 -6.25 -16.16
N GLY A 89 23.68 -6.11 -15.62
CA GLY A 89 24.77 -7.01 -15.95
C GLY A 89 25.09 -6.98 -17.45
N ASP A 90 25.06 -8.13 -18.09
CA ASP A 90 25.32 -8.31 -19.53
C ASP A 90 24.06 -8.10 -20.40
N ASP A 91 22.89 -7.97 -19.80
CA ASP A 91 21.64 -7.82 -20.52
C ASP A 91 21.34 -6.35 -20.80
N ARG A 92 21.10 -6.03 -22.06
CA ARG A 92 20.66 -4.71 -22.51
C ARG A 92 19.16 -4.69 -22.71
N TYR A 93 18.53 -3.68 -22.11
CA TYR A 93 17.10 -3.47 -22.18
C TYR A 93 16.76 -2.20 -22.93
N GLU A 94 15.69 -2.25 -23.71
CA GLU A 94 15.08 -1.11 -24.36
C GLU A 94 13.58 -1.12 -24.04
N ILE A 95 13.10 -0.06 -23.41
CA ILE A 95 11.69 0.12 -23.04
C ILE A 95 11.17 1.31 -23.82
N SER A 96 10.20 1.09 -24.72
CA SER A 96 9.61 2.12 -25.56
C SER A 96 8.11 2.20 -25.32
N ARG A 97 7.63 3.38 -24.95
CA ARG A 97 6.19 3.63 -24.77
C ARG A 97 5.72 4.62 -25.83
N TYR A 98 4.57 4.30 -26.42
CA TYR A 98 3.98 5.02 -27.53
C TYR A 98 2.59 5.54 -27.18
N ARG A 99 2.25 6.74 -27.69
CA ARG A 99 0.90 7.28 -27.64
C ARG A 99 0.53 7.95 -28.94
N LYS A 100 -0.67 7.66 -29.47
CA LYS A 100 -1.14 8.11 -30.80
C LYS A 100 -0.08 7.92 -31.89
N HIS A 101 0.73 6.88 -31.78
CA HIS A 101 1.81 6.62 -32.72
C HIS A 101 1.31 5.91 -33.96
N SER A 102 1.66 6.40 -35.14
CA SER A 102 1.17 5.92 -36.46
C SER A 102 1.40 4.42 -36.67
N LYS A 103 2.54 3.88 -36.23
CA LYS A 103 2.91 2.45 -36.37
C LYS A 103 2.54 1.61 -35.15
N PHE A 104 2.70 2.12 -33.94
CA PHE A 104 2.60 1.34 -32.70
C PHE A 104 1.34 1.66 -31.89
N GLY A 105 0.56 2.68 -32.28
CA GLY A 105 -0.65 3.09 -31.56
C GLY A 105 -0.34 3.55 -30.12
N ASN A 106 -0.93 2.87 -29.16
CA ASN A 106 -0.77 3.16 -27.73
C ASN A 106 -0.10 1.99 -26.99
N LYS A 107 0.93 1.41 -27.59
CA LYS A 107 1.63 0.24 -27.05
C LYS A 107 2.81 0.65 -26.14
N VAL A 108 3.19 -0.27 -25.30
CA VAL A 108 4.50 -0.29 -24.65
C VAL A 108 5.23 -1.54 -25.10
N LEU A 109 6.50 -1.41 -25.45
CA LEU A 109 7.34 -2.51 -25.95
C LEU A 109 8.59 -2.61 -25.08
N VAL A 110 8.99 -3.84 -24.80
CA VAL A 110 10.20 -4.15 -24.03
C VAL A 110 11.05 -5.14 -24.80
N TYR A 111 12.31 -4.79 -24.99
CA TYR A 111 13.29 -5.65 -25.64
C TYR A 111 14.43 -5.97 -24.67
N ARG A 112 14.90 -7.21 -24.69
CA ARG A 112 16.10 -7.68 -23.99
C ARG A 112 17.06 -8.23 -25.04
N ASN A 113 18.24 -7.65 -25.16
CA ASN A 113 19.26 -8.02 -26.15
C ASN A 113 18.68 -8.08 -27.59
N GLY A 114 17.79 -7.13 -27.93
CA GLY A 114 17.10 -7.08 -29.22
C GLY A 114 15.92 -8.04 -29.38
N THR A 115 15.71 -8.96 -28.44
CA THR A 115 14.57 -9.87 -28.44
C THR A 115 13.38 -9.21 -27.76
N ASN A 116 12.22 -9.25 -28.41
CA ASN A 116 10.98 -8.70 -27.85
C ASN A 116 10.45 -9.61 -26.73
N ILE A 117 10.35 -9.06 -25.52
CA ILE A 117 9.82 -9.71 -24.32
C ILE A 117 8.52 -9.07 -23.82
N THR A 118 7.87 -8.28 -24.66
CA THR A 118 6.63 -7.58 -24.34
C THR A 118 5.52 -8.58 -24.02
N GLU A 119 4.79 -8.33 -22.95
CA GLU A 119 3.64 -9.14 -22.55
C GLU A 119 2.42 -8.93 -23.49
N LYS A 120 1.45 -9.83 -23.41
CA LYS A 120 0.24 -9.80 -24.28
C LYS A 120 -0.61 -8.54 -24.08
N SER A 121 -0.54 -7.90 -22.94
CA SER A 121 -1.28 -6.68 -22.59
C SER A 121 -0.35 -5.58 -22.11
N ASN A 122 -0.76 -4.33 -22.29
CA ASN A 122 -0.01 -3.19 -21.72
C ASN A 122 0.10 -3.31 -20.20
N THR A 123 -0.95 -3.75 -19.49
CA THR A 123 -0.92 -3.96 -18.03
C THR A 123 0.10 -5.03 -17.63
N GLY A 124 0.15 -6.14 -18.36
CA GLY A 124 1.18 -7.18 -18.13
C GLY A 124 2.59 -6.65 -18.39
N THR A 125 2.75 -5.86 -19.46
CA THR A 125 4.03 -5.23 -19.78
C THR A 125 4.42 -4.19 -18.72
N ASP A 126 3.46 -3.41 -18.19
CA ASP A 126 3.72 -2.46 -17.09
C ASP A 126 4.21 -3.19 -15.83
N ALA A 127 3.62 -4.34 -15.49
CA ALA A 127 4.08 -5.18 -14.38
C ALA A 127 5.49 -5.76 -14.63
N LEU A 128 5.79 -6.20 -15.85
CA LEU A 128 7.13 -6.64 -16.25
C LEU A 128 8.16 -5.51 -16.09
N ILE A 129 7.82 -4.29 -16.53
CA ILE A 129 8.70 -3.12 -16.40
C ILE A 129 8.97 -2.83 -14.91
N GLU A 130 7.95 -2.82 -14.07
CA GLU A 130 8.11 -2.59 -12.63
C GLU A 130 9.01 -3.66 -11.98
N GLN A 131 8.86 -4.91 -12.40
CA GLN A 131 9.74 -6.01 -11.96
C GLN A 131 11.19 -5.82 -12.41
N LEU A 132 11.43 -5.39 -13.66
CA LEU A 132 12.77 -5.12 -14.21
C LEU A 132 13.42 -3.92 -13.50
N VAL A 133 12.67 -2.86 -13.24
CA VAL A 133 13.15 -1.68 -12.51
C VAL A 133 13.44 -2.02 -11.04
N GLY A 134 12.66 -2.91 -10.46
CA GLY A 134 12.83 -3.43 -9.11
C GLY A 134 12.34 -2.53 -7.98
N ILE A 135 11.67 -1.41 -8.31
CA ILE A 135 11.05 -0.48 -7.34
C ILE A 135 9.69 -0.01 -7.84
N SER A 136 8.76 0.22 -6.91
CA SER A 136 7.43 0.72 -7.24
C SER A 136 7.45 2.19 -7.68
N HIS A 137 6.40 2.62 -8.40
CA HIS A 137 6.22 4.04 -8.72
C HIS A 137 6.28 4.96 -7.49
N LEU A 138 5.67 4.54 -6.38
CA LEU A 138 5.66 5.31 -5.13
C LEU A 138 7.08 5.47 -4.56
N THR A 139 7.86 4.42 -4.60
CA THR A 139 9.27 4.45 -4.20
C THR A 139 10.08 5.34 -5.14
N PHE A 140 9.90 5.20 -6.44
CA PHE A 140 10.60 5.98 -7.45
C PHE A 140 10.44 7.50 -7.24
N ILE A 141 9.21 7.98 -7.01
CA ILE A 141 8.93 9.40 -6.79
C ILE A 141 9.32 9.92 -5.39
N ASN A 142 9.70 9.07 -4.46
CA ASN A 142 10.15 9.48 -3.12
C ASN A 142 11.66 9.30 -2.89
N SER A 143 12.36 8.62 -3.81
CA SER A 143 13.78 8.32 -3.64
C SER A 143 14.66 8.62 -4.86
N ILE A 144 14.07 8.80 -6.05
CA ILE A 144 14.83 9.03 -7.29
C ILE A 144 14.36 10.30 -8.00
N LEU A 145 13.06 10.53 -8.06
CA LEU A 145 12.46 11.68 -8.69
C LEU A 145 11.87 12.61 -7.63
N PHE A 146 12.64 13.60 -7.20
CA PHE A 146 12.20 14.61 -6.24
C PHE A 146 11.48 15.74 -6.99
N ALA A 147 10.17 15.63 -7.15
CA ALA A 147 9.37 16.62 -7.85
C ALA A 147 8.32 17.25 -6.93
N GLN A 148 7.95 18.51 -7.22
CA GLN A 148 6.77 19.15 -6.62
C GLN A 148 5.55 18.85 -7.49
N GLY A 149 4.41 18.49 -6.90
CA GLY A 149 3.17 18.29 -7.65
C GLY A 149 2.04 17.70 -6.83
N GLU A 150 0.83 17.76 -7.35
CA GLU A 150 -0.35 17.13 -6.76
C GLU A 150 -0.15 15.62 -6.66
N GLY A 151 -0.32 15.08 -5.44
CA GLY A 151 -0.19 13.66 -5.16
C GLY A 151 1.21 13.18 -4.79
N ILE A 152 2.23 14.05 -4.84
CA ILE A 152 3.57 13.78 -4.33
C ILE A 152 3.70 14.50 -3.00
N GLY A 153 3.16 13.90 -1.94
CA GLY A 153 3.46 14.35 -0.58
C GLY A 153 4.89 13.95 -0.24
N SER A 154 5.61 14.79 0.52
CA SER A 154 6.89 14.35 1.05
C SER A 154 6.71 13.05 1.84
N PHE A 155 7.71 12.19 1.85
CA PHE A 155 7.68 10.94 2.61
C PHE A 155 7.19 11.16 4.05
N ALA A 156 7.63 12.25 4.70
CA ALA A 156 7.21 12.61 6.06
C ALA A 156 5.70 12.82 6.19
N SER A 157 5.04 13.31 5.16
CA SER A 157 3.60 13.60 5.15
C SER A 157 2.72 12.41 4.74
N LEU A 158 3.31 11.33 4.23
CA LEU A 158 2.57 10.12 3.83
C LEU A 158 1.94 9.43 5.05
N THR A 159 0.92 8.63 4.78
CA THR A 159 0.35 7.71 5.79
C THR A 159 1.35 6.61 6.13
N ASP A 160 1.25 6.04 7.34
CA ASP A 160 2.12 4.95 7.78
C ASP A 160 2.17 3.78 6.80
N SER A 161 1.01 3.39 6.25
CA SER A 161 0.92 2.32 5.26
C SER A 161 1.77 2.61 4.02
N LYS A 162 1.71 3.85 3.50
CA LYS A 162 2.50 4.25 2.33
C LYS A 162 4.00 4.37 2.64
N LYS A 163 4.34 4.84 3.85
CA LYS A 163 5.75 4.87 4.29
C LYS A 163 6.34 3.46 4.36
N LYS A 164 5.58 2.51 4.95
CA LYS A 164 5.97 1.10 4.99
C LYS A 164 6.09 0.50 3.59
N GLU A 165 5.12 0.74 2.72
CA GLU A 165 5.13 0.28 1.33
C GLU A 165 6.40 0.71 0.57
N ILE A 166 6.80 1.99 0.72
CA ILE A 166 8.04 2.49 0.13
C ILE A 166 9.24 1.73 0.67
N LEU A 167 9.35 1.58 1.99
CA LEU A 167 10.49 0.90 2.60
C LEU A 167 10.51 -0.59 2.27
N GLU A 168 9.37 -1.26 2.27
CA GLU A 168 9.24 -2.65 1.87
C GLU A 168 9.68 -2.85 0.41
N SER A 169 9.28 -1.94 -0.47
CA SER A 169 9.72 -1.94 -1.88
C SER A 169 11.23 -1.70 -2.00
N VAL A 170 11.75 -0.70 -1.28
CA VAL A 170 13.20 -0.38 -1.25
C VAL A 170 14.04 -1.56 -0.79
N LEU A 171 13.58 -2.25 0.25
CA LEU A 171 14.29 -3.37 0.87
C LEU A 171 13.95 -4.72 0.23
N LYS A 172 13.13 -4.74 -0.82
CA LYS A 172 12.61 -5.97 -1.47
C LYS A 172 11.96 -6.95 -0.48
N LEU A 173 11.20 -6.40 0.48
CA LEU A 173 10.50 -7.21 1.47
C LEU A 173 9.22 -7.86 0.91
N ASP A 174 8.85 -7.56 -0.33
CA ASP A 174 7.81 -8.23 -1.12
C ASP A 174 8.05 -9.73 -1.24
N VAL A 175 9.31 -10.16 -1.30
CA VAL A 175 9.69 -11.57 -1.25
C VAL A 175 9.14 -12.27 0.00
N TYR A 176 9.14 -11.59 1.14
CA TYR A 176 8.57 -12.13 2.38
C TYR A 176 7.04 -12.16 2.35
N SER A 177 6.40 -11.20 1.66
CA SER A 177 4.95 -11.25 1.43
C SER A 177 4.56 -12.44 0.56
N THR A 178 5.34 -12.70 -0.49
CA THR A 178 5.17 -13.87 -1.36
C THR A 178 5.42 -15.16 -0.58
N ALA A 179 6.48 -15.21 0.23
CA ALA A 179 6.77 -16.36 1.08
C ALA A 179 5.65 -16.61 2.11
N GLN A 180 5.11 -15.54 2.72
CA GLN A 180 3.96 -15.64 3.62
C GLN A 180 2.73 -16.18 2.90
N GLN A 181 2.46 -15.72 1.67
CA GLN A 181 1.32 -16.20 0.90
C GLN A 181 1.46 -17.67 0.56
N ILE A 182 2.64 -18.09 0.12
CA ILE A 182 2.94 -19.52 -0.15
C ILE A 182 2.74 -20.36 1.12
N ALA A 183 3.20 -19.87 2.27
CA ALA A 183 3.01 -20.57 3.53
C ALA A 183 1.53 -20.64 3.94
N LYS A 184 0.75 -19.56 3.74
CA LYS A 184 -0.71 -19.57 3.96
C LYS A 184 -1.44 -20.55 3.07
N ASP A 185 -1.05 -20.61 1.79
CA ASP A 185 -1.64 -21.55 0.83
C ASP A 185 -1.33 -23.00 1.25
N LYS A 186 -0.12 -23.27 1.73
CA LYS A 186 0.24 -24.58 2.30
C LYS A 186 -0.56 -24.93 3.55
N VAL A 187 -0.72 -23.97 4.50
CA VAL A 187 -1.57 -24.16 5.68
C VAL A 187 -2.99 -24.54 5.25
N SER A 188 -3.56 -23.80 4.30
CA SER A 188 -4.90 -24.08 3.77
C SER A 188 -5.01 -25.44 3.09
N GLU A 189 -3.99 -25.82 2.31
CA GLU A 189 -3.91 -27.15 1.69
C GLU A 189 -3.84 -28.25 2.75
N THR A 190 -2.99 -28.09 3.77
CA THR A 190 -2.82 -29.04 4.85
C THR A 190 -4.09 -29.13 5.71
N GLU A 191 -4.79 -28.01 5.96
CA GLU A 191 -6.12 -28.00 6.59
C GLU A 191 -7.13 -28.82 5.81
N GLY A 192 -7.16 -28.68 4.49
CA GLY A 192 -8.00 -29.49 3.63
C GLY A 192 -7.70 -30.98 3.75
N LYS A 193 -6.41 -31.35 3.76
CA LYS A 193 -5.97 -32.74 3.96
C LYS A 193 -6.37 -33.30 5.33
N ILE A 194 -6.23 -32.49 6.39
CA ILE A 194 -6.67 -32.86 7.75
C ILE A 194 -8.17 -33.11 7.80
N GLU A 195 -8.96 -32.22 7.20
CA GLU A 195 -10.40 -32.36 7.12
C GLU A 195 -10.83 -33.65 6.39
N ASP A 196 -10.18 -33.94 5.26
CA ASP A 196 -10.44 -35.17 4.51
C ASP A 196 -10.06 -36.41 5.32
N LYS A 197 -8.93 -36.37 6.03
CA LYS A 197 -8.53 -37.46 6.92
C LYS A 197 -9.46 -37.63 8.12
N LYS A 198 -10.01 -36.56 8.67
CA LYS A 198 -11.02 -36.62 9.73
C LYS A 198 -12.30 -37.29 9.23
N LYS A 199 -12.75 -36.95 8.02
CA LYS A 199 -13.89 -37.63 7.41
C LYS A 199 -13.62 -39.11 7.14
N GLU A 200 -12.40 -39.43 6.69
CA GLU A 200 -11.97 -40.83 6.52
C GLU A 200 -12.01 -41.58 7.86
N LYS A 201 -11.48 -40.98 8.94
CA LYS A 201 -11.52 -41.53 10.29
C LYS A 201 -12.97 -41.76 10.78
N GLU A 202 -13.84 -40.78 10.61
CA GLU A 202 -15.25 -40.90 10.99
C GLU A 202 -15.91 -42.08 10.28
N LYS A 203 -15.64 -42.25 9.01
CA LYS A 203 -16.14 -43.41 8.25
C LYS A 203 -15.59 -44.72 8.80
N LEU A 204 -14.29 -44.80 9.10
CA LEU A 204 -13.68 -45.99 9.68
C LEU A 204 -14.22 -46.27 11.09
N GLN A 205 -14.47 -45.27 11.91
CA GLN A 205 -15.08 -45.40 13.21
C GLN A 205 -16.51 -45.92 13.11
N TRP A 206 -17.25 -45.43 12.11
CA TRP A 206 -18.57 -45.97 11.82
C TRP A 206 -18.49 -47.47 11.43
N GLU A 207 -17.57 -47.85 10.54
CA GLU A 207 -17.35 -49.25 10.16
C GLU A 207 -16.97 -50.13 11.38
N LEU A 208 -16.07 -49.63 12.23
CA LEU A 208 -15.70 -50.32 13.46
C LEU A 208 -16.88 -50.49 14.41
N SER A 209 -17.68 -49.44 14.56
CA SER A 209 -18.88 -49.47 15.42
C SER A 209 -19.87 -50.52 14.91
N GLN A 210 -19.99 -50.69 13.60
CA GLN A 210 -20.85 -51.73 13.04
C GLN A 210 -20.33 -53.15 13.41
N VAL A 211 -19.03 -53.35 13.38
CA VAL A 211 -18.41 -54.64 13.80
C VAL A 211 -18.68 -54.87 15.29
N ASP A 212 -18.50 -53.82 16.13
CA ASP A 212 -18.74 -53.92 17.56
C ASP A 212 -20.22 -54.23 17.89
N VAL A 213 -21.12 -53.59 17.21
CA VAL A 213 -22.56 -53.86 17.34
C VAL A 213 -22.89 -55.30 16.96
N LEU A 214 -22.32 -55.76 15.84
CA LEU A 214 -22.58 -57.13 15.38
C LEU A 214 -22.01 -58.18 16.34
N GLU A 215 -20.76 -57.97 16.84
CA GLU A 215 -20.13 -58.90 17.81
C GLU A 215 -20.86 -58.93 19.16
N GLN A 216 -21.31 -57.73 19.62
CA GLN A 216 -22.10 -57.67 20.84
C GLN A 216 -23.46 -58.37 20.68
N ASN A 217 -24.10 -58.18 19.53
CA ASN A 217 -25.35 -58.82 19.23
C ASN A 217 -25.19 -60.37 19.18
N ASP A 218 -24.13 -60.83 18.51
CA ASP A 218 -23.86 -62.28 18.37
C ASP A 218 -23.65 -62.92 19.75
N LYS A 219 -22.80 -62.31 20.62
CA LYS A 219 -22.53 -62.79 21.98
C LYS A 219 -23.77 -62.74 22.85
N ALA A 220 -24.47 -61.64 22.81
CA ALA A 220 -25.68 -61.44 23.61
C ALA A 220 -26.76 -62.45 23.25
N ASN A 221 -26.87 -62.79 21.95
CA ASN A 221 -27.82 -63.80 21.53
C ASN A 221 -27.47 -65.17 22.03
N TYR A 222 -26.21 -65.55 22.04
CA TYR A 222 -25.75 -66.89 22.50
C TYR A 222 -25.95 -67.07 24.00
N GLU A 223 -25.54 -66.11 24.84
CA GLU A 223 -25.67 -66.20 26.30
C GLU A 223 -27.13 -66.16 26.80
N SER A 224 -27.97 -65.50 26.05
CA SER A 224 -29.39 -65.38 26.44
C SER A 224 -30.27 -66.55 26.10
N THR A 225 -29.78 -67.51 25.28
CA THR A 225 -30.59 -68.60 24.79
C THR A 225 -31.09 -69.58 25.87
N LYS A 226 -30.48 -69.64 26.98
CA LYS A 226 -30.86 -70.58 28.06
C LYS A 226 -31.58 -70.01 29.26
N ASN A 227 -31.37 -68.77 29.61
CA ASN A 227 -31.93 -68.23 30.88
C ASN A 227 -32.60 -66.85 30.78
N ASN A 228 -32.81 -66.33 29.59
CA ASN A 228 -32.87 -64.88 29.51
C ASN A 228 -33.94 -64.22 28.71
N ILE A 229 -34.95 -64.89 28.21
CA ILE A 229 -36.17 -64.22 27.71
C ILE A 229 -36.75 -63.30 28.83
N ILE A 230 -36.72 -63.75 30.07
CA ILE A 230 -37.20 -63.00 31.22
C ILE A 230 -36.30 -61.81 31.53
N ASN A 231 -34.95 -61.97 31.48
CA ASN A 231 -34.00 -60.87 31.71
C ASN A 231 -33.99 -59.92 30.52
N GLY A 232 -34.08 -60.40 29.31
CA GLY A 232 -34.21 -59.57 28.10
C GLY A 232 -35.49 -58.73 28.12
N ARG A 233 -36.64 -59.33 28.61
CA ARG A 233 -37.87 -58.55 28.79
C ARG A 233 -37.75 -57.50 29.90
N LYS A 234 -37.11 -57.80 31.04
CA LYS A 234 -36.82 -56.80 32.08
C LYS A 234 -35.86 -55.73 31.58
N GLN A 235 -34.83 -56.11 30.81
CA GLN A 235 -33.90 -55.13 30.21
C GLN A 235 -34.60 -54.27 29.17
N LEU A 236 -35.52 -54.83 28.37
CA LEU A 236 -36.35 -54.06 27.42
C LEU A 236 -37.24 -53.06 28.16
N GLU A 237 -37.86 -53.51 29.27
CA GLU A 237 -38.74 -52.65 30.08
C GLU A 237 -37.94 -51.49 30.70
N LEU A 238 -36.71 -51.76 31.21
CA LEU A 238 -35.79 -50.74 31.71
C LEU A 238 -35.32 -49.79 30.63
N ALA A 239 -34.89 -50.30 29.49
CA ALA A 239 -34.46 -49.47 28.36
C ALA A 239 -35.57 -48.59 27.78
N ILE A 240 -36.80 -49.10 27.74
CA ILE A 240 -38.01 -48.32 27.37
C ILE A 240 -38.26 -47.23 28.41
N LYS A 241 -38.16 -47.54 29.71
CA LYS A 241 -38.32 -46.57 30.78
C LYS A 241 -37.30 -45.44 30.67
N GLU A 242 -35.99 -45.74 30.53
CA GLU A 242 -34.91 -44.73 30.36
C GLU A 242 -35.13 -43.87 29.11
N LEU A 243 -35.52 -44.49 27.99
CA LEU A 243 -35.84 -43.76 26.74
C LEU A 243 -37.02 -42.82 26.88
N ASN A 244 -38.01 -43.14 27.74
CA ASN A 244 -39.15 -42.29 28.01
C ASN A 244 -38.85 -41.19 29.03
N ASP A 245 -38.06 -41.53 30.09
CA ASP A 245 -37.75 -40.60 31.18
C ASP A 245 -36.75 -39.52 30.73
N TYR A 246 -35.76 -39.84 29.86
CA TYR A 246 -34.73 -38.89 29.43
C TYR A 246 -35.29 -37.69 28.61
N PRO A 247 -36.12 -37.90 27.57
CA PRO A 247 -36.82 -36.80 26.91
C PRO A 247 -37.74 -36.02 27.84
N ALA A 248 -38.52 -36.69 28.67
CA ALA A 248 -39.44 -36.04 29.58
C ALA A 248 -38.73 -35.10 30.57
N ALA A 249 -37.57 -35.51 31.06
CA ALA A 249 -36.75 -34.71 31.97
C ALA A 249 -36.01 -33.55 31.31
N ASN A 250 -35.65 -33.69 30.02
CA ASN A 250 -34.77 -32.74 29.35
C ASN A 250 -35.45 -31.94 28.22
N PHE A 251 -36.61 -32.35 27.74
CA PHE A 251 -37.28 -31.76 26.59
C PHE A 251 -37.46 -30.24 26.70
N GLY A 252 -37.97 -29.78 27.85
CA GLY A 252 -38.23 -28.35 28.06
C GLY A 252 -36.95 -27.48 28.06
N LEU A 253 -35.83 -28.05 28.48
CA LEU A 253 -34.55 -27.34 28.47
C LEU A 253 -34.03 -27.22 27.02
N ILE A 254 -34.05 -28.32 26.30
CA ILE A 254 -33.56 -28.37 24.91
C ILE A 254 -34.45 -27.58 23.97
N GLU A 255 -35.78 -27.60 24.18
CA GLU A 255 -36.70 -26.76 23.41
C GLU A 255 -36.43 -25.28 23.64
N LYS A 256 -36.17 -24.89 24.91
CA LYS A 256 -35.76 -23.53 25.24
C LYS A 256 -34.41 -23.15 24.59
N ASP A 257 -33.46 -24.07 24.60
CA ASP A 257 -32.14 -23.83 23.95
C ASP A 257 -32.31 -23.69 22.43
N ARG A 258 -33.17 -24.50 21.79
CA ARG A 258 -33.49 -24.40 20.36
C ARG A 258 -34.20 -23.09 20.02
N ASP A 259 -35.20 -22.70 20.80
CA ASP A 259 -35.93 -21.45 20.59
C ASP A 259 -35.00 -20.25 20.80
N THR A 260 -34.17 -20.31 21.85
CA THR A 260 -33.19 -19.25 22.10
C THR A 260 -32.16 -19.14 20.97
N LYS A 261 -31.67 -20.29 20.48
CA LYS A 261 -30.74 -20.32 19.34
C LYS A 261 -31.40 -19.70 18.12
N LYS A 262 -32.61 -20.14 17.77
CA LYS A 262 -33.38 -19.62 16.63
C LYS A 262 -33.60 -18.12 16.74
N LEU A 263 -33.98 -17.66 17.93
CA LEU A 263 -34.17 -16.24 18.19
C LEU A 263 -32.85 -15.46 17.99
N LEU A 264 -31.73 -16.00 18.46
CA LEU A 264 -30.40 -15.36 18.29
C LEU A 264 -29.99 -15.36 16.80
N GLU A 265 -30.25 -16.43 16.07
CA GLU A 265 -29.97 -16.52 14.63
C GLU A 265 -30.84 -15.52 13.84
N GLU A 266 -32.13 -15.40 14.18
CA GLU A 266 -33.04 -14.40 13.62
C GLU A 266 -32.55 -12.99 13.93
N GLN A 267 -32.14 -12.72 15.19
CA GLN A 267 -31.57 -11.43 15.60
C GLN A 267 -30.30 -11.09 14.83
N ILE A 268 -29.40 -12.06 14.63
CA ILE A 268 -28.19 -11.84 13.84
C ILE A 268 -28.54 -11.49 12.38
N ASN A 269 -29.51 -12.18 11.80
CA ASN A 269 -29.96 -11.93 10.42
C ASN A 269 -30.70 -10.59 10.27
N GLU A 270 -31.37 -10.13 11.33
CA GLU A 270 -32.06 -8.85 11.35
C GLU A 270 -31.10 -7.66 11.58
N ILE A 271 -29.91 -7.92 12.12
CA ILE A 271 -28.94 -6.86 12.32
C ILE A 271 -28.51 -6.32 10.96
N ALA A 272 -28.98 -5.13 10.67
CA ALA A 272 -28.64 -4.46 9.42
C ALA A 272 -27.12 -4.24 9.32
N ASN A 273 -26.57 -4.58 8.18
CA ASN A 273 -25.20 -4.21 7.89
C ASN A 273 -25.10 -2.68 7.83
N ILE A 274 -24.20 -2.14 8.62
CA ILE A 274 -24.02 -0.69 8.65
C ILE A 274 -23.31 -0.28 7.37
N ASP A 275 -24.07 0.34 6.49
CA ASP A 275 -23.52 0.93 5.27
C ASP A 275 -22.82 2.25 5.62
N MET A 276 -21.54 2.30 5.36
CA MET A 276 -20.70 3.48 5.55
C MET A 276 -20.38 4.19 4.24
N SER A 277 -20.83 3.62 3.12
CA SER A 277 -20.45 4.10 1.78
C SER A 277 -20.73 5.59 1.59
N LYS A 278 -21.82 6.07 2.19
CA LYS A 278 -22.21 7.47 2.12
C LYS A 278 -21.29 8.38 2.93
N GLU A 279 -20.90 7.95 4.12
CA GLU A 279 -19.98 8.69 4.98
C GLU A 279 -18.57 8.69 4.41
N GLU A 280 -18.11 7.57 3.84
CA GLU A 280 -16.82 7.46 3.15
C GLU A 280 -16.80 8.34 1.90
N ASP A 281 -17.84 8.28 1.08
CA ASP A 281 -18.00 9.13 -0.10
C ASP A 281 -18.06 10.62 0.28
N ASN A 282 -18.73 10.97 1.38
CA ASN A 282 -18.76 12.33 1.89
C ASN A 282 -17.38 12.82 2.33
N VAL A 283 -16.63 12.02 3.06
CA VAL A 283 -15.26 12.34 3.46
C VAL A 283 -14.39 12.54 2.23
N GLN A 284 -14.46 11.61 1.27
CA GLN A 284 -13.69 11.70 0.03
C GLN A 284 -14.03 12.96 -0.76
N LYS A 285 -15.31 13.25 -0.96
CA LYS A 285 -15.75 14.44 -1.69
C LYS A 285 -15.27 15.74 -1.06
N VAL A 286 -15.37 15.85 0.28
CA VAL A 286 -14.92 17.05 0.98
C VAL A 286 -13.40 17.15 0.94
N GLN A 287 -12.68 16.03 1.02
CA GLN A 287 -11.23 15.99 0.90
C GLN A 287 -10.75 16.47 -0.47
N GLU A 288 -11.41 16.03 -1.54
CA GLU A 288 -11.12 16.49 -2.91
C GLU A 288 -11.34 17.99 -3.07
N ILE A 289 -12.41 18.50 -2.45
CA ILE A 289 -12.71 19.95 -2.47
C ILE A 289 -11.62 20.72 -1.72
N LEU A 290 -11.28 20.30 -0.51
CA LEU A 290 -10.23 20.94 0.29
C LEU A 290 -8.88 20.93 -0.41
N GLN A 291 -8.57 19.84 -1.13
CA GLN A 291 -7.36 19.73 -1.92
C GLN A 291 -7.32 20.79 -3.04
N LYS A 292 -8.46 21.03 -3.69
CA LYS A 292 -8.57 22.09 -4.72
C LYS A 292 -8.34 23.49 -4.11
N PHE A 293 -8.94 23.75 -2.94
CA PHE A 293 -8.70 25.00 -2.22
C PHE A 293 -7.24 25.18 -1.83
N SER A 294 -6.62 24.14 -1.26
CA SER A 294 -5.22 24.14 -0.87
C SER A 294 -4.28 24.42 -2.05
N ASN A 295 -4.56 23.80 -3.18
CA ASN A 295 -3.76 24.00 -4.39
C ASN A 295 -3.88 25.44 -4.89
N LYS A 296 -5.10 25.97 -4.89
CA LYS A 296 -5.34 27.35 -5.33
C LYS A 296 -4.80 28.41 -4.35
N ASP A 297 -4.86 28.13 -3.06
CA ASP A 297 -4.25 28.98 -2.04
C ASP A 297 -2.73 29.10 -2.25
N LYS A 298 -2.07 27.96 -2.51
CA LYS A 298 -0.63 27.93 -2.82
C LYS A 298 -0.29 28.72 -4.09
N GLU A 299 -1.08 28.56 -5.14
CA GLU A 299 -0.93 29.30 -6.39
C GLU A 299 -0.99 30.83 -6.17
N LEU A 300 -2.02 31.29 -5.45
CA LEU A 300 -2.22 32.70 -5.15
C LEU A 300 -1.16 33.25 -4.16
N GLU A 301 -0.73 32.45 -3.18
CA GLU A 301 0.37 32.84 -2.29
C GLU A 301 1.69 33.00 -3.05
N MET A 302 1.97 32.13 -4.00
CA MET A 302 3.15 32.26 -4.86
C MET A 302 3.07 33.52 -5.73
N GLU A 303 1.90 33.80 -6.30
CA GLU A 303 1.66 35.00 -7.10
C GLU A 303 1.84 36.26 -6.28
N LYS A 304 1.26 36.31 -5.07
CA LYS A 304 1.45 37.41 -4.12
C LYS A 304 2.93 37.66 -3.82
N ASN A 305 3.65 36.58 -3.50
CA ASN A 305 5.05 36.69 -3.12
C ASN A 305 5.92 37.14 -4.29
N ARG A 306 5.59 36.73 -5.52
CA ARG A 306 6.23 37.25 -6.73
C ARG A 306 6.00 38.74 -6.89
N LEU A 307 4.75 39.19 -6.83
CA LEU A 307 4.40 40.60 -6.95
C LEU A 307 5.07 41.47 -5.86
N LEU A 308 5.16 40.98 -4.63
CA LEU A 308 5.87 41.64 -3.55
C LEU A 308 7.38 41.74 -3.79
N LYS A 309 7.95 40.76 -4.45
CA LYS A 309 9.36 40.79 -4.87
C LYS A 309 9.59 41.81 -5.97
N ASP A 310 8.72 41.80 -6.97
CA ASP A 310 8.77 42.78 -8.06
C ASP A 310 8.61 44.22 -7.53
N TYR A 311 7.74 44.41 -6.57
CA TYR A 311 7.58 45.70 -5.85
C TYR A 311 8.88 46.19 -5.20
N LYS A 312 9.55 45.27 -4.48
CA LYS A 312 10.80 45.61 -3.79
C LYS A 312 11.96 45.85 -4.76
N SER A 313 11.96 45.19 -5.92
CA SER A 313 13.02 45.37 -6.93
C SER A 313 12.96 46.75 -7.62
N LEU A 314 11.80 47.41 -7.61
CA LEU A 314 11.65 48.73 -8.21
C LEU A 314 12.44 49.84 -7.46
N ASP A 315 12.85 49.61 -6.22
CA ASP A 315 13.67 50.55 -5.47
C ASP A 315 15.18 50.39 -5.67
N THR A 316 15.61 49.34 -6.39
CA THR A 316 17.03 48.91 -6.41
C THR A 316 17.62 48.79 -7.81
N THR A 317 16.89 49.08 -8.88
CA THR A 317 17.35 48.89 -10.27
C THR A 317 17.18 50.17 -11.09
N ASP A 318 18.13 50.44 -11.99
CA ASP A 318 18.12 51.61 -12.90
C ASP A 318 17.12 51.45 -14.08
N THR A 319 16.60 50.29 -14.28
CA THR A 319 15.59 49.95 -15.30
C THR A 319 14.43 49.17 -14.70
N CYS A 320 13.21 49.51 -15.08
CA CYS A 320 12.00 48.87 -14.59
C CYS A 320 11.98 47.36 -14.95
N PRO A 321 11.95 46.45 -13.97
CA PRO A 321 11.88 45.02 -14.21
C PRO A 321 10.51 44.58 -14.78
N VAL A 322 9.52 45.44 -14.81
CA VAL A 322 8.17 45.14 -15.31
C VAL A 322 8.02 45.52 -16.78
N CYS A 323 8.54 46.65 -17.21
CA CYS A 323 8.34 47.16 -18.57
C CYS A 323 9.64 47.51 -19.32
N GLY A 324 10.81 47.48 -18.71
CA GLY A 324 12.11 47.74 -19.33
C GLY A 324 12.46 49.20 -19.55
N SER A 325 11.62 50.16 -19.11
CA SER A 325 11.86 51.62 -19.22
C SER A 325 12.86 52.10 -18.17
N ALA A 326 13.56 53.22 -18.47
CA ALA A 326 14.40 53.90 -17.51
C ALA A 326 13.59 54.37 -16.29
N MET A 327 14.17 54.24 -15.10
CA MET A 327 13.48 54.54 -13.82
C MET A 327 13.56 56.01 -13.50
N ASP A 328 12.42 56.69 -13.52
CA ASP A 328 12.22 57.99 -12.86
C ASP A 328 11.27 57.81 -11.65
N ILE A 329 11.25 58.81 -10.79
CA ILE A 329 10.43 58.80 -9.55
C ILE A 329 8.93 58.60 -9.86
N THR A 330 8.45 59.16 -10.95
CA THR A 330 7.06 59.05 -11.41
C THR A 330 6.73 57.66 -11.93
N HIS A 331 7.66 57.08 -12.64
CA HIS A 331 7.53 55.71 -13.15
C HIS A 331 7.57 54.66 -12.03
N VAL A 332 8.54 54.79 -11.11
CA VAL A 332 8.62 53.95 -9.90
C VAL A 332 7.30 54.00 -9.11
N THR A 333 6.82 55.21 -8.84
CA THR A 333 5.59 55.40 -8.04
C THR A 333 4.38 54.81 -8.76
N THR A 334 4.32 54.95 -10.09
CA THR A 334 3.21 54.42 -10.91
C THR A 334 3.22 52.90 -10.91
N GLU A 335 4.37 52.29 -11.14
CA GLU A 335 4.50 50.82 -11.14
C GLU A 335 4.35 50.23 -9.74
N GLN A 336 4.86 50.89 -8.73
CA GLN A 336 4.62 50.47 -7.34
C GLN A 336 3.12 50.46 -7.00
N ASN A 337 2.38 51.51 -7.42
CA ASN A 337 0.94 51.58 -7.21
C ASN A 337 0.20 50.51 -8.04
N ASN A 338 0.68 50.24 -9.22
CA ASN A 338 0.15 49.20 -10.10
C ASN A 338 0.34 47.81 -9.49
N ILE A 339 1.55 47.54 -8.96
CA ILE A 339 1.82 46.28 -8.28
C ILE A 339 1.05 46.20 -6.96
N LYS A 340 0.99 47.30 -6.17
CA LYS A 340 0.16 47.34 -4.94
C LYS A 340 -1.29 46.99 -5.21
N SER A 341 -1.89 47.53 -6.29
CA SER A 341 -3.27 47.20 -6.64
C SER A 341 -3.42 45.73 -7.02
N LYS A 342 -2.45 45.18 -7.77
CA LYS A 342 -2.43 43.74 -8.09
C LYS A 342 -2.27 42.86 -6.85
N VAL A 343 -1.37 43.23 -5.94
CA VAL A 343 -1.21 42.55 -4.65
C VAL A 343 -2.50 42.58 -3.85
N ALA A 344 -3.17 43.76 -3.80
CA ALA A 344 -4.44 43.89 -3.11
C ALA A 344 -5.52 42.95 -3.69
N VAL A 345 -5.56 42.80 -5.02
CA VAL A 345 -6.47 41.88 -5.69
C VAL A 345 -6.15 40.44 -5.29
N VAL A 346 -4.86 40.03 -5.37
CA VAL A 346 -4.46 38.67 -5.00
C VAL A 346 -4.72 38.40 -3.51
N VAL A 347 -4.44 39.35 -2.64
CA VAL A 347 -4.75 39.24 -1.20
C VAL A 347 -6.25 39.10 -0.95
N ASN A 348 -7.05 39.89 -1.69
CA ASN A 348 -8.51 39.76 -1.58
C ASN A 348 -8.99 38.40 -2.10
N ASN A 349 -8.41 37.93 -3.20
CA ASN A 349 -8.70 36.58 -3.75
C ASN A 349 -8.31 35.50 -2.77
N LEU A 350 -7.13 35.59 -2.14
CA LEU A 350 -6.70 34.68 -1.08
C LEU A 350 -7.69 34.69 0.09
N LYS A 351 -8.08 35.87 0.54
CA LYS A 351 -9.07 35.99 1.62
C LYS A 351 -10.39 35.34 1.23
N GLN A 352 -10.92 35.68 0.07
CA GLN A 352 -12.16 35.07 -0.44
C GLN A 352 -12.06 33.57 -0.62
N LEU A 353 -10.89 33.09 -1.05
CA LEU A 353 -10.65 31.65 -1.22
C LEU A 353 -10.65 30.94 0.14
N ARG A 354 -9.96 31.51 1.12
CA ARG A 354 -9.88 30.97 2.50
C ARG A 354 -11.25 31.02 3.18
N ASP A 355 -11.95 32.15 3.08
CA ASP A 355 -13.32 32.26 3.58
C ASP A 355 -14.27 31.24 2.96
N LYS A 356 -14.10 30.95 1.66
CA LYS A 356 -14.85 29.93 0.97
C LYS A 356 -14.41 28.50 1.34
N GLY A 357 -13.15 28.31 1.69
CA GLY A 357 -12.59 27.02 2.10
C GLY A 357 -12.92 26.64 3.55
N GLU A 358 -13.03 27.67 4.43
CA GLU A 358 -13.27 27.48 5.87
C GLU A 358 -14.51 26.61 6.19
N PRO A 359 -15.67 26.81 5.51
CA PRO A 359 -16.82 25.95 5.73
C PRO A 359 -16.55 24.48 5.40
N TYR A 360 -15.67 24.20 4.43
CA TYR A 360 -15.32 22.83 4.07
C TYR A 360 -14.38 22.19 5.08
N VAL A 361 -13.56 22.96 5.80
CA VAL A 361 -12.77 22.44 6.92
C VAL A 361 -13.71 21.96 8.04
N ALA A 362 -14.70 22.78 8.39
CA ALA A 362 -15.71 22.37 9.35
C ALA A 362 -16.55 21.20 8.85
N LEU A 363 -16.86 21.16 7.54
CA LEU A 363 -17.56 20.06 6.92
C LEU A 363 -16.73 18.78 6.93
N MET A 364 -15.42 18.87 6.69
CA MET A 364 -14.50 17.75 6.79
C MET A 364 -14.47 17.15 8.20
N GLN A 365 -14.37 18.01 9.22
CA GLN A 365 -14.41 17.56 10.62
C GLN A 365 -15.73 16.83 10.92
N LYS A 366 -16.86 17.39 10.45
CA LYS A 366 -18.17 16.74 10.61
C LYS A 366 -18.27 15.42 9.86
N ALA A 367 -17.80 15.37 8.61
CA ALA A 367 -17.82 14.14 7.80
C ALA A 367 -16.95 13.05 8.42
N THR A 368 -15.75 13.43 8.87
CA THR A 368 -14.84 12.48 9.56
C THR A 368 -15.46 11.98 10.87
N ALA A 369 -16.02 12.90 11.67
CA ALA A 369 -16.68 12.52 12.92
C ALA A 369 -17.88 11.58 12.67
N ALA A 370 -18.65 11.82 11.59
CA ALA A 370 -19.76 10.96 11.21
C ALA A 370 -19.28 9.55 10.78
N LEU A 371 -18.21 9.49 10.00
CA LEU A 371 -17.58 8.24 9.61
C LEU A 371 -17.03 7.47 10.82
N ASP A 372 -16.36 8.17 11.73
CA ASP A 372 -15.82 7.57 12.94
C ASP A 372 -16.93 7.06 13.87
N ALA A 373 -18.05 7.81 13.96
CA ALA A 373 -19.24 7.37 14.69
C ALA A 373 -19.81 6.10 14.08
N LYS A 374 -19.92 6.04 12.74
CA LYS A 374 -20.39 4.85 12.03
C LYS A 374 -19.44 3.65 12.18
N LYS A 375 -18.13 3.89 12.13
CA LYS A 375 -17.12 2.85 12.41
C LYS A 375 -17.18 2.34 13.85
N LYS A 376 -17.52 3.21 14.79
CA LYS A 376 -17.73 2.80 16.18
C LYS A 376 -19.01 1.95 16.30
N GLU A 377 -20.10 2.40 15.71
CA GLU A 377 -21.36 1.67 15.67
C GLU A 377 -21.18 0.27 15.04
N GLN A 378 -20.47 0.18 13.92
CA GLN A 378 -20.14 -1.08 13.27
C GLN A 378 -19.35 -2.02 14.20
N ARG A 379 -18.36 -1.49 14.94
CA ARG A 379 -17.59 -2.29 15.90
C ARG A 379 -18.49 -2.83 17.04
N GLU A 380 -19.38 -2.00 17.54
CA GLU A 380 -20.32 -2.40 18.58
C GLU A 380 -21.27 -3.50 18.08
N VAL A 381 -21.79 -3.34 16.85
CA VAL A 381 -22.63 -4.35 16.18
C VAL A 381 -21.85 -5.66 15.97
N LEU A 382 -20.63 -5.59 15.47
CA LEU A 382 -19.78 -6.78 15.30
C LEU A 382 -19.52 -7.49 16.63
N GLN A 383 -19.29 -6.73 17.69
CA GLN A 383 -19.09 -7.29 19.02
C GLN A 383 -20.35 -7.98 19.56
N GLN A 384 -21.53 -7.40 19.30
CA GLN A 384 -22.81 -8.04 19.63
C GLN A 384 -23.01 -9.34 18.87
N ILE A 385 -22.77 -9.32 17.53
CA ILE A 385 -22.85 -10.52 16.69
C ILE A 385 -21.89 -11.60 17.21
N GLN A 386 -20.64 -11.24 17.52
CA GLN A 386 -19.68 -12.18 18.09
C GLN A 386 -20.17 -12.80 19.41
N GLY A 387 -20.75 -11.97 20.29
CA GLY A 387 -21.36 -12.44 21.52
C GLY A 387 -22.49 -13.42 21.29
N MET A 388 -23.39 -13.09 20.37
CA MET A 388 -24.52 -13.96 19.97
C MET A 388 -24.00 -15.28 19.36
N GLN A 389 -23.00 -15.20 18.46
CA GLN A 389 -22.36 -16.38 17.86
C GLN A 389 -21.72 -17.32 18.90
N GLN A 390 -21.04 -16.74 19.90
CA GLN A 390 -20.50 -17.52 21.01
C GLN A 390 -21.63 -18.20 21.80
N HIS A 391 -22.75 -17.49 22.02
CA HIS A 391 -23.89 -18.05 22.71
C HIS A 391 -24.55 -19.17 21.89
N ILE A 392 -24.76 -18.96 20.60
CA ILE A 392 -25.25 -19.99 19.67
C ILE A 392 -24.38 -21.24 19.72
N THR A 393 -23.04 -21.06 19.71
CA THR A 393 -22.10 -22.19 19.80
C THR A 393 -22.30 -23.00 21.10
N LYS A 394 -22.57 -22.33 22.22
CA LYS A 394 -22.87 -23.01 23.50
C LYS A 394 -24.19 -23.76 23.42
N LEU A 395 -25.24 -23.13 22.87
CA LEU A 395 -26.55 -23.76 22.71
C LEU A 395 -26.47 -24.95 21.75
N ASP A 396 -25.71 -24.82 20.65
CA ASP A 396 -25.48 -25.94 19.72
C ASP A 396 -24.83 -27.14 20.40
N ASN A 397 -23.86 -26.90 21.27
CA ASN A 397 -23.24 -27.98 22.02
C ASN A 397 -24.23 -28.67 22.98
N ASN A 398 -25.10 -27.89 23.62
CA ASN A 398 -26.14 -28.45 24.48
C ASN A 398 -27.12 -29.33 23.67
N ILE A 399 -27.61 -28.81 22.56
CA ILE A 399 -28.53 -29.53 21.67
C ILE A 399 -27.90 -30.82 21.15
N ARG A 400 -26.67 -30.75 20.66
CA ARG A 400 -25.91 -31.93 20.17
C ARG A 400 -25.72 -32.98 21.26
N ASN A 401 -25.38 -32.55 22.47
CA ASN A 401 -25.25 -33.45 23.61
C ASN A 401 -26.54 -34.18 23.94
N TYR A 402 -27.68 -33.45 23.94
CA TYR A 402 -29.00 -34.05 24.14
C TYR A 402 -29.33 -35.05 23.03
N GLU A 403 -29.19 -34.65 21.78
CA GLU A 403 -29.49 -35.50 20.62
C GLU A 403 -28.62 -36.74 20.61
N HIS A 404 -27.34 -36.57 20.96
CA HIS A 404 -26.43 -37.69 21.11
C HIS A 404 -26.87 -38.66 22.23
N GLN A 405 -27.20 -38.13 23.41
CA GLN A 405 -27.67 -38.95 24.49
C GLN A 405 -29.00 -39.66 24.15
N LEU A 406 -29.92 -38.94 23.54
CA LEU A 406 -31.20 -39.54 23.08
C LEU A 406 -30.98 -40.65 22.05
N GLN A 407 -30.03 -40.43 21.12
CA GLN A 407 -29.68 -41.45 20.15
C GLN A 407 -29.02 -42.66 20.79
N LEU A 408 -28.19 -42.47 21.82
CA LEU A 408 -27.62 -43.59 22.60
C LEU A 408 -28.69 -44.43 23.28
N LEU A 409 -29.67 -43.77 23.90
CA LEU A 409 -30.78 -44.48 24.54
C LEU A 409 -31.67 -45.26 23.55
N LYS A 410 -31.92 -44.65 22.36
CA LYS A 410 -32.61 -45.35 21.27
C LYS A 410 -31.84 -46.56 20.79
N ASN A 411 -30.52 -46.37 20.56
CA ASN A 411 -29.63 -47.43 20.13
C ASN A 411 -29.61 -48.59 21.13
N ASN A 412 -29.62 -48.27 22.43
CA ASN A 412 -29.67 -49.27 23.50
C ASN A 412 -30.99 -50.07 23.46
N LYS A 413 -32.13 -49.35 23.40
CA LYS A 413 -33.47 -50.00 23.29
C LYS A 413 -33.54 -50.91 22.04
N ASP A 414 -33.12 -50.39 20.88
CA ASP A 414 -33.21 -51.12 19.62
C ASP A 414 -32.31 -52.36 19.62
N ALA A 415 -31.12 -52.28 20.27
CA ALA A 415 -30.26 -53.43 20.48
C ALA A 415 -30.90 -54.53 21.36
N VAL A 416 -31.66 -54.11 22.38
CA VAL A 416 -32.41 -55.07 23.23
C VAL A 416 -33.57 -55.71 22.47
N VAL A 417 -34.32 -54.97 21.65
CA VAL A 417 -35.42 -55.50 20.79
C VAL A 417 -34.85 -56.52 19.82
N SER A 418 -33.80 -56.18 19.06
CA SER A 418 -33.17 -57.09 18.11
C SER A 418 -32.63 -58.37 18.80
N ARG A 419 -32.13 -58.19 20.02
CA ARG A 419 -31.68 -59.33 20.84
C ARG A 419 -32.82 -60.27 21.18
N LEU A 420 -33.97 -59.77 21.55
CA LEU A 420 -35.15 -60.58 21.90
C LEU A 420 -35.71 -61.29 20.67
N GLU A 421 -35.68 -60.66 19.52
CA GLU A 421 -36.15 -61.23 18.26
C GLU A 421 -35.25 -62.36 17.75
N MET A 422 -33.91 -62.20 17.93
CA MET A 422 -32.94 -63.20 17.49
C MET A 422 -32.73 -64.39 18.44
N LEU A 423 -33.32 -64.36 19.64
CA LEU A 423 -33.15 -65.37 20.67
C LEU A 423 -33.68 -66.76 20.28
N GLN A 424 -34.33 -66.91 19.14
CA GLN A 424 -34.94 -68.18 18.75
C GLN A 424 -34.06 -69.05 17.82
N GLU A 425 -33.00 -68.53 17.22
CA GLU A 425 -32.20 -69.26 16.27
C GLU A 425 -30.68 -68.94 16.32
N THR A 426 -30.01 -68.87 17.46
CA THR A 426 -28.64 -68.40 17.50
C THR A 426 -27.60 -69.54 17.47
N PRO A 427 -26.81 -69.65 16.40
CA PRO A 427 -25.59 -70.47 16.44
C PRO A 427 -24.51 -69.84 17.30
N GLU A 428 -23.59 -70.65 17.81
CA GLU A 428 -22.45 -70.15 18.62
C GLU A 428 -21.67 -69.08 17.83
N PRO A 429 -21.56 -67.88 18.38
CA PRO A 429 -20.96 -66.78 17.67
C PRO A 429 -19.45 -66.93 17.53
N LYS A 430 -18.96 -66.82 16.33
CA LYS A 430 -17.51 -66.73 16.10
C LYS A 430 -17.03 -65.29 16.37
N PRO A 431 -15.95 -65.12 17.15
CA PRO A 431 -15.42 -63.79 17.40
C PRO A 431 -15.00 -63.10 16.12
N ARG A 432 -15.45 -61.86 15.92
CA ARG A 432 -15.08 -61.02 14.77
C ARG A 432 -13.75 -60.28 14.95
N THR A 433 -12.81 -60.91 15.66
CA THR A 433 -11.52 -60.31 16.03
C THR A 433 -10.69 -59.82 14.87
N ALA A 434 -10.75 -60.52 13.74
CA ALA A 434 -9.99 -60.14 12.53
C ALA A 434 -10.53 -58.84 11.89
N GLU A 435 -11.88 -58.67 11.83
CA GLU A 435 -12.52 -57.47 11.29
C GLU A 435 -12.29 -56.27 12.19
N ARG A 436 -12.46 -56.44 13.52
CA ARG A 436 -12.20 -55.41 14.52
C ARG A 436 -10.75 -54.93 14.42
N LYS A 437 -9.80 -55.87 14.37
CA LYS A 437 -8.37 -55.52 14.24
C LYS A 437 -8.10 -54.75 12.95
N LYS A 438 -8.68 -55.16 11.82
CA LYS A 438 -8.55 -54.46 10.53
C LYS A 438 -8.95 -52.99 10.65
N TRP A 439 -10.13 -52.71 11.22
CA TRP A 439 -10.64 -51.34 11.32
C TRP A 439 -9.90 -50.54 12.37
N SER A 440 -9.57 -51.12 13.52
CA SER A 440 -8.76 -50.49 14.56
C SER A 440 -7.38 -50.08 14.06
N ASP A 441 -6.71 -50.98 13.33
CA ASP A 441 -5.40 -50.69 12.72
C ASP A 441 -5.51 -49.58 11.65
N ALA A 442 -6.61 -49.59 10.88
CA ALA A 442 -6.88 -48.54 9.88
C ALA A 442 -7.09 -47.18 10.56
N ILE A 443 -7.90 -47.08 11.63
CA ILE A 443 -8.12 -45.87 12.41
C ILE A 443 -6.79 -45.38 12.99
N ALA A 444 -6.00 -46.27 13.62
CA ALA A 444 -4.71 -45.91 14.19
C ALA A 444 -3.72 -45.38 13.15
N LYS A 445 -3.80 -45.88 11.89
CA LYS A 445 -3.01 -45.37 10.78
C LYS A 445 -3.45 -43.94 10.41
N VAL A 446 -4.77 -43.72 10.23
CA VAL A 446 -5.31 -42.39 9.90
C VAL A 446 -5.01 -41.39 11.01
N ASP A 447 -5.10 -41.80 12.28
CA ASP A 447 -4.73 -40.92 13.41
C ASP A 447 -3.28 -40.49 13.37
N LYS A 448 -2.37 -41.40 13.02
CA LYS A 448 -0.95 -41.03 12.84
C LYS A 448 -0.76 -40.04 11.70
N GLU A 449 -1.51 -40.22 10.62
CA GLU A 449 -1.48 -39.30 9.47
C GLU A 449 -2.03 -37.92 9.86
N ILE A 450 -3.13 -37.85 10.63
CA ILE A 450 -3.69 -36.60 11.15
C ILE A 450 -2.69 -35.88 12.04
N ILE A 451 -2.08 -36.59 13.02
CA ILE A 451 -1.07 -36.02 13.93
C ILE A 451 0.13 -35.48 13.14
N ALA A 452 0.56 -36.20 12.10
CA ALA A 452 1.66 -35.73 11.26
C ALA A 452 1.30 -34.46 10.50
N LEU A 453 0.08 -34.41 9.91
CA LEU A 453 -0.43 -33.23 9.20
C LEU A 453 -0.67 -32.04 10.15
N GLU A 454 -1.17 -32.27 11.37
CA GLU A 454 -1.35 -31.21 12.37
C GLU A 454 0.00 -30.62 12.80
N LYS A 455 1.03 -31.45 12.88
CA LYS A 455 2.39 -30.99 13.15
C LYS A 455 2.93 -30.16 11.97
N GLU A 456 2.77 -30.65 10.73
CA GLU A 456 3.16 -29.94 9.52
C GLU A 456 2.45 -28.59 9.43
N LYS A 457 1.13 -28.56 9.72
CA LYS A 457 0.35 -27.32 9.78
C LYS A 457 0.92 -26.31 10.77
N LEU A 458 1.26 -26.75 12.00
CA LEU A 458 1.85 -25.89 13.01
C LEU A 458 3.20 -25.30 12.57
N GLU A 459 4.03 -26.12 11.92
CA GLU A 459 5.30 -25.67 11.37
C GLU A 459 5.07 -24.61 10.27
N ASP A 460 4.11 -24.82 9.36
CA ASP A 460 3.75 -23.84 8.32
C ASP A 460 3.09 -22.57 8.91
N GLU A 461 2.26 -22.68 9.95
CA GLU A 461 1.71 -21.53 10.68
C GLU A 461 2.80 -20.68 11.34
N ASP A 462 3.84 -21.30 11.87
CA ASP A 462 4.99 -20.58 12.43
C ASP A 462 5.77 -19.88 11.30
N VAL A 463 5.89 -20.50 10.13
CA VAL A 463 6.46 -19.85 8.94
C VAL A 463 5.61 -18.63 8.52
N VAL A 464 4.27 -18.75 8.53
CA VAL A 464 3.36 -17.61 8.28
C VAL A 464 3.60 -16.47 9.26
N LYS A 465 3.79 -16.76 10.56
CA LYS A 465 4.10 -15.75 11.57
C LYS A 465 5.46 -15.11 11.34
N VAL A 466 6.48 -15.91 11.03
CA VAL A 466 7.84 -15.42 10.73
C VAL A 466 7.82 -14.42 9.57
N PHE A 467 7.07 -14.71 8.50
CA PHE A 467 6.98 -13.83 7.33
C PHE A 467 5.85 -12.78 7.41
N SER A 468 5.15 -12.70 8.54
CA SER A 468 4.13 -11.67 8.77
C SER A 468 4.74 -10.27 8.87
N ASN A 469 3.87 -9.26 8.85
CA ASN A 469 4.30 -7.86 9.00
C ASN A 469 5.01 -7.61 10.36
N ASP A 470 4.59 -8.34 11.41
CA ASP A 470 5.19 -8.25 12.75
C ASP A 470 6.40 -9.17 12.93
N GLY A 471 6.71 -9.99 11.93
CA GLY A 471 7.84 -10.93 11.92
C GLY A 471 9.10 -10.33 11.31
N VAL A 472 9.68 -11.06 10.33
CA VAL A 472 10.95 -10.69 9.67
C VAL A 472 10.89 -9.29 9.05
N LYS A 473 9.76 -8.88 8.47
CA LYS A 473 9.63 -7.55 7.87
C LYS A 473 9.84 -6.44 8.90
N SER A 474 9.15 -6.51 10.04
CA SER A 474 9.34 -5.55 11.13
C SER A 474 10.78 -5.56 11.64
N HIS A 475 11.37 -6.75 11.79
CA HIS A 475 12.75 -6.90 12.22
C HIS A 475 13.75 -6.27 11.21
N VAL A 476 13.55 -6.46 9.91
CA VAL A 476 14.39 -5.82 8.88
C VAL A 476 14.22 -4.31 8.90
N LEU A 477 12.99 -3.81 9.10
CA LEU A 477 12.75 -2.37 9.27
C LEU A 477 13.44 -1.83 10.53
N ASP A 478 13.43 -2.58 11.65
CA ASP A 478 14.15 -2.22 12.87
C ASP A 478 15.68 -2.15 12.64
N LEU A 479 16.23 -3.07 11.85
CA LEU A 479 17.66 -3.11 11.52
C LEU A 479 18.10 -1.95 10.61
N ILE A 480 17.25 -1.53 9.66
CA ILE A 480 17.60 -0.45 8.72
C ILE A 480 17.33 0.95 9.31
N THR A 481 16.43 1.05 10.28
CA THR A 481 16.04 2.33 10.89
C THR A 481 17.20 3.12 11.49
N PRO A 482 18.18 2.52 12.20
CA PRO A 482 19.38 3.22 12.66
C PRO A 482 20.20 3.80 11.51
N GLU A 483 20.34 3.10 10.39
CA GLU A 483 21.08 3.59 9.22
C GLU A 483 20.31 4.73 8.54
N LEU A 484 18.98 4.63 8.41
CA LEU A 484 18.12 5.73 7.96
C LEU A 484 18.27 6.96 8.86
N ASN A 485 18.26 6.78 10.18
CA ASN A 485 18.48 7.86 11.15
C ASN A 485 19.84 8.50 10.99
N LYS A 486 20.88 7.69 10.88
CA LYS A 486 22.25 8.16 10.68
C LYS A 486 22.38 8.94 9.38
N LYS A 487 21.95 8.37 8.25
CA LYS A 487 22.03 9.01 6.93
C LYS A 487 21.12 10.23 6.83
N GLY A 488 19.90 10.14 7.30
CA GLY A 488 18.97 11.27 7.31
C GLY A 488 19.50 12.46 8.11
N ASN A 489 20.08 12.22 9.28
CA ASN A 489 20.69 13.28 10.09
C ASN A 489 22.01 13.79 9.50
N GLU A 490 22.80 12.94 8.85
CA GLU A 490 24.01 13.37 8.11
C GLU A 490 23.65 14.36 7.01
N PHE A 491 22.65 14.05 6.18
CA PHE A 491 22.15 14.97 5.17
C PHE A 491 21.49 16.21 5.78
N LEU A 492 20.65 16.02 6.82
CA LEU A 492 19.96 17.15 7.45
C LEU A 492 20.92 18.14 8.09
N LYS A 493 21.99 17.67 8.72
CA LYS A 493 23.04 18.52 9.28
C LYS A 493 23.71 19.38 8.20
N ARG A 494 23.97 18.83 7.03
CA ARG A 494 24.53 19.57 5.90
C ARG A 494 23.56 20.60 5.32
N LEU A 495 22.26 20.28 5.30
CA LEU A 495 21.22 21.12 4.69
C LEU A 495 20.66 22.18 5.63
N ALA A 496 20.54 21.88 6.93
CA ALA A 496 19.85 22.70 7.92
C ALA A 496 20.68 23.06 9.16
N GLY A 497 21.92 22.56 9.25
CA GLY A 497 22.76 22.70 10.43
C GLY A 497 22.36 21.74 11.57
N GLU A 498 22.92 22.00 12.77
CA GLU A 498 22.82 21.06 13.92
C GLU A 498 21.51 21.21 14.73
N ASN A 499 20.68 22.18 14.39
CA ASN A 499 19.47 22.47 15.18
C ASN A 499 18.30 21.56 14.82
N MET A 500 18.34 20.91 13.67
CA MET A 500 17.27 20.01 13.21
C MET A 500 17.73 18.55 13.34
N GLU A 501 16.77 17.69 13.71
CA GLU A 501 16.99 16.27 13.90
C GLU A 501 15.85 15.47 13.30
N LEU A 502 16.20 14.40 12.59
CA LEU A 502 15.30 13.38 12.05
C LEU A 502 15.31 12.14 12.95
N ASN A 503 14.13 11.62 13.23
CA ASN A 503 13.99 10.35 13.94
C ASN A 503 12.95 9.47 13.24
N PHE A 504 13.42 8.43 12.56
CA PHE A 504 12.59 7.36 12.05
C PHE A 504 12.33 6.37 13.18
N THR A 505 11.08 5.98 13.36
CA THR A 505 10.67 5.02 14.37
C THR A 505 9.77 3.96 13.75
N THR A 506 10.01 2.70 14.10
CA THR A 506 9.20 1.54 13.66
C THR A 506 8.09 1.21 14.64
N ARG A 507 8.20 1.72 15.86
CA ARG A 507 7.27 1.45 16.96
C ARG A 507 6.88 2.73 17.66
N THR A 508 5.59 2.91 17.87
CA THR A 508 5.06 4.02 18.66
C THR A 508 4.46 3.49 19.96
N LEU A 509 4.89 4.05 21.09
CA LEU A 509 4.33 3.69 22.39
C LEU A 509 2.89 4.19 22.50
N LYS A 510 1.93 3.30 22.70
CA LYS A 510 0.53 3.63 22.93
C LYS A 510 0.33 4.13 24.37
N LYS A 511 -0.82 4.76 24.63
CA LYS A 511 -1.20 5.23 25.97
C LYS A 511 -1.29 4.10 27.02
N ASP A 512 -1.56 2.88 26.59
CA ASP A 512 -1.62 1.65 27.40
C ASP A 512 -0.25 0.99 27.63
N LYS A 513 0.84 1.68 27.26
CA LYS A 513 2.22 1.20 27.32
C LYS A 513 2.53 -0.01 26.41
N THR A 514 1.64 -0.37 25.50
CA THR A 514 1.94 -1.34 24.44
C THR A 514 2.56 -0.61 23.25
N TYR A 515 3.37 -1.33 22.46
CA TYR A 515 3.90 -0.78 21.21
C TYR A 515 2.91 -1.02 20.06
N SER A 516 2.69 0.01 19.28
CA SER A 516 2.07 -0.11 17.96
C SER A 516 3.17 -0.21 16.93
N ASP A 517 3.09 -1.19 16.07
CA ASP A 517 3.96 -1.29 14.90
C ASP A 517 3.55 -0.19 13.90
N LYS A 518 4.14 0.99 14.08
CA LYS A 518 3.83 2.20 13.32
C LYS A 518 5.11 2.86 12.88
N PHE A 519 5.34 2.85 11.54
CA PHE A 519 6.48 3.58 11.00
C PHE A 519 6.17 5.08 10.95
N ASP A 520 6.93 5.89 11.68
CA ASP A 520 6.77 7.33 11.70
C ASP A 520 8.11 8.05 11.50
N VAL A 521 8.03 9.30 11.04
CA VAL A 521 9.18 10.18 10.87
C VAL A 521 8.92 11.44 11.67
N GLN A 522 9.74 11.67 12.65
CA GLN A 522 9.69 12.87 13.48
C GLN A 522 10.83 13.81 13.08
N VAL A 523 10.49 15.04 12.81
CA VAL A 523 11.45 16.12 12.59
C VAL A 523 11.34 17.07 13.76
N THR A 524 12.41 17.24 14.48
CA THR A 524 12.49 18.16 15.61
C THR A 524 13.45 19.30 15.29
N ASN A 525 13.10 20.52 15.72
CA ASN A 525 14.00 21.65 15.68
C ASN A 525 14.20 22.16 17.11
N ARG A 526 15.44 22.20 17.57
CA ARG A 526 15.81 22.62 18.93
C ARG A 526 15.56 24.11 19.19
N VAL A 527 15.49 24.92 18.14
CA VAL A 527 15.35 26.39 18.21
C VAL A 527 13.98 26.86 17.69
N GLY A 528 13.19 25.98 17.05
CA GLY A 528 11.94 26.30 16.37
C GLY A 528 10.78 25.36 16.71
N GLY A 529 9.94 25.06 15.73
CA GLY A 529 8.77 24.20 15.89
C GLY A 529 9.13 22.77 16.32
N LYS A 530 8.42 22.25 17.33
CA LYS A 530 8.70 20.93 17.92
C LYS A 530 8.37 19.72 17.03
N ASN A 531 7.75 19.92 15.87
CA ASN A 531 7.42 18.82 14.95
C ASN A 531 7.35 19.30 13.49
N TYR A 532 7.41 18.37 12.55
CA TYR A 532 7.36 18.63 11.11
C TYR A 532 6.18 19.51 10.68
N LYS A 533 5.00 19.35 11.28
CA LYS A 533 3.81 20.12 10.89
C LYS A 533 3.95 21.62 11.19
N LEU A 534 4.68 21.95 12.24
CA LEU A 534 4.90 23.33 12.72
C LEU A 534 6.17 23.96 12.13
N ALA A 535 6.98 23.21 11.42
CA ALA A 535 8.19 23.69 10.76
C ALA A 535 7.84 24.70 9.64
N SER A 536 8.73 25.67 9.40
CA SER A 536 8.63 26.61 8.29
C SER A 536 8.71 25.90 6.93
N GLY A 537 8.31 26.57 5.85
CA GLY A 537 8.37 26.01 4.50
C GLY A 537 9.78 25.54 4.12
N GLY A 538 10.78 26.38 4.39
CA GLY A 538 12.19 26.05 4.12
C GLY A 538 12.72 24.88 4.97
N GLU A 539 12.35 24.84 6.28
CA GLU A 539 12.72 23.72 7.15
C GLU A 539 12.11 22.39 6.70
N LYS A 540 10.83 22.41 6.31
CA LYS A 540 10.16 21.23 5.74
C LYS A 540 10.88 20.74 4.50
N LYS A 541 11.22 21.63 3.58
CA LYS A 541 11.91 21.27 2.34
C LYS A 541 13.29 20.67 2.60
N ARG A 542 14.05 21.21 3.54
CA ARG A 542 15.35 20.67 3.93
C ARG A 542 15.21 19.28 4.57
N ALA A 543 14.22 19.10 5.43
CA ALA A 543 13.93 17.80 6.03
C ALA A 543 13.48 16.79 4.97
N ASP A 544 12.59 17.18 4.07
CA ASP A 544 12.11 16.34 2.97
C ASP A 544 13.25 15.90 2.05
N LEU A 545 14.18 16.82 1.73
CA LEU A 545 15.38 16.47 0.97
C LEU A 545 16.23 15.47 1.74
N ALA A 546 16.52 15.74 3.01
CA ALA A 546 17.34 14.84 3.81
C ALA A 546 16.76 13.43 3.88
N ILE A 547 15.43 13.32 4.05
CA ILE A 547 14.71 12.05 4.05
C ILE A 547 14.82 11.37 2.68
N SER A 548 14.53 12.11 1.61
CA SER A 548 14.57 11.57 0.24
C SER A 548 15.98 11.12 -0.15
N LEU A 549 17.01 11.85 0.25
CA LEU A 549 18.40 11.46 0.02
C LEU A 549 18.80 10.25 0.87
N ALA A 550 18.31 10.12 2.10
CA ALA A 550 18.54 8.92 2.91
C ALA A 550 17.87 7.69 2.28
N LEU A 551 16.66 7.83 1.74
CA LEU A 551 15.99 6.76 0.98
C LEU A 551 16.74 6.47 -0.33
N GLN A 552 17.19 7.50 -1.04
CA GLN A 552 17.97 7.36 -2.27
C GLN A 552 19.28 6.60 -2.02
N ASP A 553 19.94 6.82 -0.90
CA ASP A 553 21.18 6.12 -0.56
C ASP A 553 20.95 4.59 -0.49
N ILE A 554 19.80 4.16 0.02
CA ILE A 554 19.41 2.75 0.06
C ILE A 554 19.12 2.22 -1.34
N VAL A 555 18.40 2.99 -2.19
CA VAL A 555 18.05 2.57 -3.56
C VAL A 555 19.12 2.86 -4.61
N SER A 556 20.28 3.39 -4.22
CA SER A 556 21.34 3.81 -5.13
C SER A 556 21.85 2.72 -6.08
N HIS A 557 21.62 1.44 -5.74
CA HIS A 557 21.98 0.30 -6.59
C HIS A 557 20.92 -0.05 -7.66
N TYR A 558 19.71 0.55 -7.59
CA TYR A 558 18.66 0.28 -8.59
C TYR A 558 18.74 1.20 -9.81
N THR A 559 19.39 2.36 -9.67
CA THR A 559 19.49 3.35 -10.74
C THR A 559 20.77 4.15 -10.60
N ASN A 560 21.23 4.67 -11.72
CA ASN A 560 22.43 5.48 -11.84
C ASN A 560 22.14 6.98 -12.03
N PHE A 561 20.92 7.41 -11.78
CA PHE A 561 20.53 8.82 -11.85
C PHE A 561 19.54 9.23 -10.76
N VAL A 562 19.50 10.53 -10.50
CA VAL A 562 18.52 11.22 -9.63
C VAL A 562 18.01 12.44 -10.38
N VAL A 563 16.72 12.79 -10.18
CA VAL A 563 16.11 13.99 -10.75
C VAL A 563 15.51 14.83 -9.64
N CYS A 564 15.96 16.08 -9.52
CA CYS A 564 15.45 17.08 -8.58
C CYS A 564 14.67 18.14 -9.37
N ASP A 565 13.33 18.08 -9.34
CA ASP A 565 12.47 18.98 -10.09
C ASP A 565 11.85 20.04 -9.16
N GLU A 566 12.10 21.32 -9.47
CA GLU A 566 11.62 22.49 -8.71
C GLU A 566 11.91 22.42 -7.19
N PHE A 567 13.01 21.80 -6.85
CA PHE A 567 13.33 21.48 -5.46
C PHE A 567 13.75 22.72 -4.66
N PHE A 568 14.36 23.71 -5.30
CA PHE A 568 14.94 24.89 -4.65
C PHE A 568 13.97 26.00 -4.31
N ASP A 569 12.73 25.96 -4.77
CA ASP A 569 11.78 27.09 -4.76
C ASP A 569 11.43 27.65 -3.39
N ALA A 570 11.65 26.91 -2.32
CA ALA A 570 11.38 27.37 -0.94
C ALA A 570 12.64 27.46 -0.08
N LEU A 571 13.83 27.36 -0.68
CA LEU A 571 15.09 27.48 0.02
C LEU A 571 15.66 28.89 -0.12
N ASP A 572 16.34 29.34 0.93
CA ASP A 572 17.18 30.53 0.88
C ASP A 572 18.48 30.23 0.12
N GLU A 573 19.24 31.27 -0.22
CA GLU A 573 20.47 31.16 -1.01
C GLU A 573 21.47 30.16 -0.38
N LYS A 574 21.69 30.23 0.94
CA LYS A 574 22.53 29.27 1.67
C LYS A 574 22.01 27.85 1.62
N GLY A 575 20.69 27.68 1.70
CA GLY A 575 20.06 26.37 1.58
C GLY A 575 20.22 25.77 0.21
N ILE A 576 20.21 26.58 -0.83
CA ILE A 576 20.45 26.15 -2.21
C ILE A 576 21.92 25.75 -2.40
N GLU A 577 22.86 26.57 -1.96
CA GLU A 577 24.28 26.26 -2.01
C GLU A 577 24.62 24.93 -1.31
N SER A 578 24.14 24.79 -0.06
CA SER A 578 24.31 23.53 0.71
C SER A 578 23.69 22.33 0.01
N SER A 579 22.51 22.52 -0.62
CA SER A 579 21.85 21.46 -1.37
C SER A 579 22.66 21.06 -2.60
N ILE A 580 23.21 22.02 -3.34
CA ILE A 580 24.05 21.76 -4.52
C ILE A 580 25.32 21.00 -4.12
N GLU A 581 25.96 21.34 -3.00
CA GLU A 581 27.11 20.57 -2.50
C GLU A 581 26.75 19.11 -2.20
N VAL A 582 25.61 18.90 -1.53
CA VAL A 582 25.12 17.54 -1.25
C VAL A 582 24.81 16.81 -2.56
N LEU A 583 24.16 17.46 -3.52
CA LEU A 583 23.83 16.85 -4.81
C LEU A 583 25.06 16.55 -5.67
N LYS A 584 26.16 17.31 -5.55
CA LYS A 584 27.45 16.98 -6.17
C LYS A 584 28.00 15.64 -5.64
N ASP A 585 27.97 15.45 -4.32
CA ASP A 585 28.42 14.20 -3.72
C ASP A 585 27.53 13.02 -4.16
N ILE A 586 26.23 13.24 -4.26
CA ILE A 586 25.29 12.24 -4.80
C ILE A 586 25.62 11.93 -6.26
N ALA A 587 25.88 12.95 -7.10
CA ALA A 587 26.26 12.76 -8.50
C ALA A 587 27.54 11.93 -8.64
N ASN A 588 28.53 12.17 -7.78
CA ASN A 588 29.75 11.36 -7.74
C ASN A 588 29.47 9.88 -7.37
N LYS A 589 28.41 9.62 -6.59
CA LYS A 589 28.07 8.28 -6.13
C LYS A 589 27.18 7.53 -7.12
N VAL A 590 26.12 8.19 -7.65
CA VAL A 590 25.15 7.54 -8.53
C VAL A 590 25.50 7.68 -10.01
N GLY A 591 26.32 8.65 -10.38
CA GLY A 591 26.74 8.94 -11.75
C GLY A 591 26.07 10.16 -12.36
N THR A 592 24.77 10.39 -12.17
CA THR A 592 24.06 11.53 -12.77
C THR A 592 23.02 12.11 -11.83
N VAL A 593 23.00 13.44 -11.70
CA VAL A 593 21.94 14.17 -11.01
C VAL A 593 21.46 15.31 -11.90
N PHE A 594 20.19 15.27 -12.24
CA PHE A 594 19.51 16.36 -12.95
C PHE A 594 18.82 17.29 -11.94
N VAL A 595 19.09 18.56 -12.05
CA VAL A 595 18.45 19.62 -11.26
C VAL A 595 17.65 20.50 -12.18
N ILE A 596 16.35 20.56 -11.97
CA ILE A 596 15.42 21.40 -12.72
C ILE A 596 15.02 22.57 -11.83
N THR A 597 15.28 23.81 -12.24
CA THR A 597 14.87 25.01 -11.51
C THR A 597 14.37 26.10 -12.43
N GLN A 598 13.61 27.02 -11.87
CA GLN A 598 13.14 28.23 -12.56
C GLN A 598 14.16 29.37 -12.41
N SER A 599 15.05 29.29 -11.43
CA SER A 599 16.01 30.33 -11.13
C SER A 599 17.31 30.15 -11.93
N SER A 600 17.64 31.14 -12.74
CA SER A 600 18.91 31.21 -13.48
C SER A 600 20.11 31.66 -12.64
N HIS A 601 19.88 32.17 -11.41
CA HIS A 601 20.93 32.71 -10.55
C HIS A 601 22.01 31.70 -10.14
N PHE A 602 21.64 30.40 -10.10
CA PHE A 602 22.52 29.34 -9.64
C PHE A 602 23.30 28.66 -10.77
N LYS A 603 23.12 29.11 -12.01
CA LYS A 603 23.77 28.54 -13.21
C LYS A 603 25.29 28.44 -13.07
N SER A 604 25.91 29.40 -12.36
CA SER A 604 27.37 29.41 -12.13
C SER A 604 27.89 28.26 -11.27
N LEU A 605 27.01 27.61 -10.50
CA LEU A 605 27.36 26.52 -9.59
C LEU A 605 27.39 25.15 -10.28
N PHE A 606 26.93 25.09 -11.54
CA PHE A 606 26.85 23.87 -12.33
C PHE A 606 27.87 23.86 -13.45
N GLU A 607 28.51 22.72 -13.66
CA GLU A 607 29.51 22.52 -14.71
C GLU A 607 28.85 22.20 -16.07
N LYS A 608 27.67 21.54 -16.02
CA LYS A 608 26.90 21.18 -17.20
C LYS A 608 25.49 21.75 -17.12
N VAL A 609 25.06 22.39 -18.19
CA VAL A 609 23.75 23.04 -18.27
C VAL A 609 23.04 22.59 -19.53
N ILE A 610 21.80 22.15 -19.41
CA ILE A 610 20.90 21.88 -20.52
C ILE A 610 19.84 22.99 -20.52
N THR A 611 19.85 23.82 -21.55
CA THR A 611 18.85 24.86 -21.73
C THR A 611 17.74 24.33 -22.64
N VAL A 612 16.52 24.34 -22.12
CA VAL A 612 15.30 24.00 -22.86
C VAL A 612 14.67 25.30 -23.35
N THR A 613 14.81 25.58 -24.63
CA THR A 613 14.29 26.81 -25.25
C THR A 613 12.99 26.50 -25.97
N LYS A 614 11.89 27.08 -25.52
CA LYS A 614 10.61 27.04 -26.22
C LYS A 614 10.55 28.18 -27.20
N ASP A 615 10.42 27.85 -28.48
CA ASP A 615 10.34 28.83 -29.57
C ASP A 615 8.91 29.39 -29.75
N ASN A 616 8.77 30.37 -30.62
CA ASN A 616 7.48 31.00 -30.90
C ASN A 616 6.44 30.06 -31.52
N THR A 617 6.83 28.89 -31.97
CA THR A 617 5.92 27.84 -32.45
C THR A 617 5.35 27.00 -31.30
N GLY A 618 5.88 27.19 -30.08
CA GLY A 618 5.50 26.44 -28.90
C GLY A 618 6.20 25.09 -28.75
N ILE A 619 7.22 24.84 -29.57
CA ILE A 619 8.05 23.63 -29.56
C ILE A 619 9.33 23.92 -28.80
N SER A 620 9.73 23.00 -27.91
CA SER A 620 10.93 23.13 -27.13
C SER A 620 12.10 22.36 -27.75
N LYS A 621 13.25 23.03 -27.84
CA LYS A 621 14.54 22.50 -28.30
C LYS A 621 15.54 22.52 -27.16
N ILE A 622 16.53 21.66 -27.21
CA ILE A 622 17.58 21.55 -26.17
C ILE A 622 18.91 22.05 -26.70
N LYS A 623 19.67 22.70 -25.81
CA LYS A 623 21.08 23.05 -26.01
C LYS A 623 21.85 22.66 -24.77
N THR A 624 22.92 21.91 -24.93
CA THR A 624 23.81 21.53 -23.84
C THR A 624 25.05 22.41 -23.85
N GLU A 625 25.42 22.94 -22.70
CA GLU A 625 26.64 23.74 -22.51
C GLU A 625 27.50 23.08 -21.40
N GLU A 626 28.73 22.76 -21.72
CA GLU A 626 29.74 22.34 -20.72
C GLU A 626 30.64 23.54 -20.41
N ARG A 627 30.67 23.91 -19.16
CA ARG A 627 31.51 24.99 -18.67
C ARG A 627 32.82 24.41 -18.15
N LYS A 628 33.90 24.65 -18.84
CA LYS A 628 35.26 24.38 -18.27
C LYS A 628 35.46 25.34 -17.12
N LYS A 629 35.86 24.82 -15.93
CA LYS A 629 36.40 25.61 -14.84
C LYS A 629 37.64 26.37 -15.26
#